data_60c40c785e27c0fe44092e2024106b71
#
_entry.id   60c40c785e27c0fe44092e2024106b71
#
_cell.length_a   1.000
_cell.length_b   1.000
_cell.length_c   1.000
_cell.angle_alpha   90.00
_cell.angle_beta   90.00
_cell.angle_gamma   90.00
#
_symmetry.space_group_name_H-M   'P 1'
#
loop_
_entity.id
_entity.type
_entity.pdbx_description
1 polymer ?
#
loop_
_entity_poly.entity_id
_entity_poly.type
_entity_poly.pdbx_seq_one_letter_code
_entity_poly.pdbx_strand_id
1 'polypeptide(L)'
;MSAAVVAAARATASSRSGHSLKKTDKHSHRTALLMLLPAGVLMITFLLIPIGLTFVLAFTNARLISPEPAKFIGVDNFTRLFENATFWKSLGNTVLFAVVIVPIQSAVALGLAVLINTRMRGVNFFRTVYFLPVVTSMVVVSMLWMFMYQPNGLINALLAKVGVQGPDWLGDPHWALLALILMSIWQACGFHMVIWLSGLQTIPGELYEAASLDGASRWQQFAHVTWPGLRQTAIFILITITIAAFSLFTQVNIMTQGGPLDSTSTVVFMAVRTGFQQQQTGYASAISLVFFVIVLAVSLIQRYLTRDKEAGR
;
A
#
# COMPACT_ATOMS: atom_id res chain seq x y z
N MET A 1 -22.84 -61.95 15.17
CA MET A 1 -22.74 -60.59 15.80
C MET A 1 -24.12 -59.99 15.78
N SER A 2 -24.69 -59.76 16.97
CA SER A 2 -26.12 -59.57 17.21
C SER A 2 -26.63 -58.19 16.86
N ALA A 3 -27.84 -58.10 16.34
CA ALA A 3 -28.58 -56.87 16.00
C ALA A 3 -28.62 -55.80 17.12
N ALA A 4 -28.41 -56.24 18.37
CA ALA A 4 -28.33 -55.37 19.56
C ALA A 4 -27.13 -54.42 19.55
N VAL A 5 -25.98 -54.75 18.94
CA VAL A 5 -24.78 -53.91 18.87
C VAL A 5 -24.96 -52.78 17.82
N VAL A 6 -25.68 -53.05 16.76
CA VAL A 6 -25.98 -52.03 15.70
C VAL A 6 -27.04 -51.05 16.21
N ALA A 7 -27.98 -51.46 17.02
CA ALA A 7 -28.99 -50.59 17.63
C ALA A 7 -28.37 -49.63 18.68
N ALA A 8 -27.42 -50.14 19.51
CA ALA A 8 -26.71 -49.29 20.47
C ALA A 8 -25.82 -48.22 19.81
N ALA A 9 -25.16 -48.55 18.68
CA ALA A 9 -24.35 -47.59 17.93
C ALA A 9 -25.19 -46.48 17.25
N ARG A 10 -26.43 -46.77 16.85
CA ARG A 10 -27.37 -45.78 16.32
C ARG A 10 -27.95 -44.85 17.40
N ALA A 11 -28.18 -45.36 18.61
CA ALA A 11 -28.67 -44.55 19.72
C ALA A 11 -27.64 -43.53 20.22
N THR A 12 -26.34 -43.89 20.21
CA THR A 12 -25.25 -42.96 20.59
C THR A 12 -24.91 -41.92 19.51
N ALA A 13 -25.22 -42.18 18.24
CA ALA A 13 -25.02 -41.20 17.15
C ALA A 13 -26.13 -40.15 17.11
N SER A 14 -27.35 -40.47 17.57
CA SER A 14 -28.51 -39.54 17.57
C SER A 14 -28.45 -38.48 18.68
N SER A 15 -27.64 -38.67 19.74
CA SER A 15 -27.58 -37.73 20.86
C SER A 15 -26.53 -36.62 20.69
N ARG A 16 -25.77 -36.58 19.57
CA ARG A 16 -24.72 -35.59 19.33
C ARG A 16 -25.05 -34.44 18.36
N SER A 17 -26.26 -34.37 17.83
CA SER A 17 -26.65 -33.31 16.87
C SER A 17 -27.50 -32.18 17.48
N GLY A 18 -27.53 -32.06 18.78
CA GLY A 18 -28.22 -30.99 19.48
C GLY A 18 -27.26 -29.91 20.00
N HIS A 19 -26.37 -29.35 19.15
CA HIS A 19 -25.77 -28.04 19.46
C HIS A 19 -26.84 -26.97 19.23
N SER A 20 -27.75 -26.84 20.18
CA SER A 20 -28.55 -25.66 20.37
C SER A 20 -27.62 -24.45 20.31
N LEU A 21 -27.79 -23.60 19.26
CA LEU A 21 -27.27 -22.23 19.26
C LEU A 21 -27.83 -21.57 20.51
N LYS A 22 -27.07 -21.64 21.63
CA LYS A 22 -27.39 -20.94 22.86
C LYS A 22 -27.70 -19.53 22.51
N LYS A 23 -28.92 -19.06 22.82
CA LYS A 23 -29.25 -17.65 22.86
C LYS A 23 -28.06 -16.91 23.44
N THR A 24 -27.44 -16.03 22.66
CA THR A 24 -26.30 -15.21 23.10
C THR A 24 -26.76 -14.43 24.31
N ASP A 25 -26.27 -14.85 25.48
CA ASP A 25 -26.66 -14.29 26.77
C ASP A 25 -26.33 -12.81 26.78
N LYS A 26 -27.24 -11.95 27.26
CA LYS A 26 -27.01 -10.49 27.42
C LYS A 26 -25.70 -10.18 28.17
N HIS A 27 -25.24 -11.10 29.03
CA HIS A 27 -23.95 -11.03 29.71
C HIS A 27 -22.76 -11.16 28.73
N SER A 28 -22.85 -12.04 27.73
CA SER A 28 -21.80 -12.20 26.71
C SER A 28 -21.59 -10.92 25.88
N HIS A 29 -22.68 -10.22 25.53
CA HIS A 29 -22.59 -8.94 24.81
C HIS A 29 -21.96 -7.83 25.66
N ARG A 30 -22.29 -7.76 26.96
CA ARG A 30 -21.69 -6.75 27.86
C ARG A 30 -20.20 -7.01 28.05
N THR A 31 -19.80 -8.26 28.25
CA THR A 31 -18.38 -8.63 28.38
C THR A 31 -17.61 -8.34 27.09
N ALA A 32 -18.17 -8.66 25.91
CA ALA A 32 -17.58 -8.34 24.62
C ALA A 32 -17.42 -6.82 24.42
N LEU A 33 -18.45 -6.03 24.76
CA LEU A 33 -18.38 -4.57 24.70
C LEU A 33 -17.32 -3.98 25.64
N LEU A 34 -17.22 -4.50 26.89
CA LEU A 34 -16.21 -4.06 27.84
C LEU A 34 -14.78 -4.38 27.36
N MET A 35 -14.59 -5.56 26.72
CA MET A 35 -13.28 -5.93 26.13
C MET A 35 -12.92 -5.07 24.90
N LEU A 36 -13.90 -4.65 24.11
CA LEU A 36 -13.69 -3.77 22.95
C LEU A 36 -13.57 -2.29 23.33
N LEU A 37 -14.02 -1.89 24.53
CA LEU A 37 -14.07 -0.49 24.95
C LEU A 37 -12.72 0.21 24.89
N PRO A 38 -11.58 -0.33 25.40
CA PRO A 38 -10.29 0.35 25.32
C PRO A 38 -9.85 0.61 23.88
N ALA A 39 -9.99 -0.40 23.00
CA ALA A 39 -9.69 -0.23 21.58
C ALA A 39 -10.63 0.75 20.90
N GLY A 40 -11.93 0.70 21.21
CA GLY A 40 -12.94 1.62 20.70
C GLY A 40 -12.67 3.08 21.10
N VAL A 41 -12.33 3.33 22.36
CA VAL A 41 -11.98 4.67 22.86
C VAL A 41 -10.75 5.20 22.11
N LEU A 42 -9.69 4.41 21.96
CA LEU A 42 -8.51 4.83 21.21
C LEU A 42 -8.84 5.11 19.74
N MET A 43 -9.63 4.27 19.10
CA MET A 43 -10.05 4.45 17.72
C MET A 43 -10.90 5.72 17.54
N ILE A 44 -11.85 5.97 18.44
CA ILE A 44 -12.68 7.18 18.39
C ILE A 44 -11.80 8.41 18.59
N THR A 45 -10.97 8.43 19.65
CA THR A 45 -10.19 9.60 20.03
C THR A 45 -9.11 9.94 19.02
N PHE A 46 -8.36 8.95 18.52
CA PHE A 46 -7.18 9.20 17.69
C PHE A 46 -7.42 9.01 16.19
N LEU A 47 -8.55 8.43 15.78
CA LEU A 47 -8.87 8.24 14.37
C LEU A 47 -10.14 9.01 13.98
N LEU A 48 -11.28 8.74 14.61
CA LEU A 48 -12.57 9.29 14.17
C LEU A 48 -12.72 10.79 14.49
N ILE A 49 -12.29 11.23 15.66
CA ILE A 49 -12.35 12.67 16.02
C ILE A 49 -11.47 13.51 15.09
N PRO A 50 -10.17 13.20 14.83
CA PRO A 50 -9.36 13.96 13.87
C PRO A 50 -9.92 13.96 12.44
N ILE A 51 -10.50 12.85 11.98
CA ILE A 51 -11.18 12.81 10.67
C ILE A 51 -12.39 13.76 10.67
N GLY A 52 -13.22 13.71 11.71
CA GLY A 52 -14.38 14.61 11.84
C GLY A 52 -13.95 16.09 11.92
N LEU A 53 -12.89 16.39 12.67
CA LEU A 53 -12.32 17.74 12.73
C LEU A 53 -11.79 18.21 11.37
N THR A 54 -11.09 17.36 10.63
CA THR A 54 -10.61 17.67 9.28
C THR A 54 -11.78 17.98 8.36
N PHE A 55 -12.88 17.22 8.47
CA PHE A 55 -14.09 17.49 7.71
C PHE A 55 -14.68 18.87 8.02
N VAL A 56 -14.82 19.23 9.30
CA VAL A 56 -15.36 20.54 9.72
C VAL A 56 -14.41 21.68 9.32
N LEU A 57 -13.10 21.51 9.55
CA LEU A 57 -12.10 22.53 9.25
C LEU A 57 -11.99 22.84 7.75
N ALA A 58 -12.28 21.88 6.87
CA ALA A 58 -12.28 22.09 5.43
C ALA A 58 -13.21 23.21 4.96
N PHE A 59 -14.27 23.51 5.72
CA PHE A 59 -15.23 24.57 5.43
C PHE A 59 -14.96 25.88 6.19
N THR A 60 -13.77 26.02 6.78
CA THR A 60 -13.39 27.17 7.58
C THR A 60 -12.08 27.80 7.08
N ASN A 61 -11.85 29.04 7.47
CA ASN A 61 -10.57 29.74 7.24
C ASN A 61 -9.54 29.47 8.37
N ALA A 62 -9.66 28.34 9.06
CA ALA A 62 -8.80 27.99 10.19
C ALA A 62 -7.33 28.05 9.83
N ARG A 63 -6.53 28.63 10.74
CA ARG A 63 -5.06 28.65 10.69
C ARG A 63 -4.50 27.99 11.93
N LEU A 64 -3.31 27.40 11.80
CA LEU A 64 -2.64 26.71 12.92
C LEU A 64 -2.31 27.69 14.05
N ILE A 65 -1.85 28.88 13.70
CA ILE A 65 -1.58 29.99 14.61
C ILE A 65 -2.38 31.20 14.10
N SER A 66 -3.41 31.61 14.83
CA SER A 66 -4.22 32.78 14.50
C SER A 66 -4.73 33.43 15.78
N PRO A 67 -4.66 34.78 15.90
CA PRO A 67 -5.29 35.51 16.99
C PRO A 67 -6.80 35.52 16.86
N GLU A 68 -7.36 35.30 15.66
CA GLU A 68 -8.79 35.29 15.42
C GLU A 68 -9.35 33.86 15.40
N PRO A 69 -10.58 33.65 15.91
CA PRO A 69 -11.25 32.37 15.81
C PRO A 69 -11.55 32.02 14.35
N ALA A 70 -11.54 30.71 14.04
CA ALA A 70 -11.90 30.23 12.72
C ALA A 70 -13.35 30.60 12.36
N LYS A 71 -13.54 31.15 11.15
CA LYS A 71 -14.85 31.52 10.60
C LYS A 71 -15.26 30.50 9.55
N PHE A 72 -16.55 30.19 9.50
CA PHE A 72 -17.12 29.36 8.43
C PHE A 72 -17.12 30.15 7.12
N ILE A 73 -16.51 29.57 6.06
CA ILE A 73 -16.40 30.19 4.73
C ILE A 73 -17.05 29.33 3.64
N GLY A 74 -17.87 28.33 4.03
CA GLY A 74 -18.53 27.46 3.06
C GLY A 74 -17.54 26.68 2.19
N VAL A 75 -17.72 26.76 0.88
CA VAL A 75 -16.95 25.98 -0.12
C VAL A 75 -15.74 26.70 -0.71
N ASP A 76 -15.40 27.89 -0.22
CA ASP A 76 -14.33 28.74 -0.80
C ASP A 76 -12.97 28.02 -0.87
N ASN A 77 -12.64 27.19 0.12
CA ASN A 77 -11.43 26.39 0.08
C ASN A 77 -11.41 25.42 -1.11
N PHE A 78 -12.55 24.83 -1.44
CA PHE A 78 -12.67 23.90 -2.56
C PHE A 78 -12.59 24.61 -3.90
N THR A 79 -13.25 25.77 -4.06
CA THR A 79 -13.15 26.60 -5.26
C THR A 79 -11.70 26.98 -5.49
N ARG A 80 -11.03 27.55 -4.46
CA ARG A 80 -9.61 27.87 -4.51
C ARG A 80 -8.73 26.65 -4.87
N LEU A 81 -9.07 25.46 -4.36
CA LEU A 81 -8.32 24.23 -4.63
C LEU A 81 -8.39 23.86 -6.11
N PHE A 82 -9.57 23.86 -6.70
CA PHE A 82 -9.76 23.47 -8.11
C PHE A 82 -9.20 24.49 -9.09
N GLU A 83 -9.05 25.76 -8.69
CA GLU A 83 -8.38 26.80 -9.47
C GLU A 83 -6.84 26.75 -9.33
N ASN A 84 -6.32 25.98 -8.36
CA ASN A 84 -4.89 25.96 -8.07
C ASN A 84 -4.12 25.01 -9.01
N ALA A 85 -3.30 25.58 -9.89
CA ALA A 85 -2.48 24.82 -10.82
C ALA A 85 -1.51 23.84 -10.11
N THR A 86 -0.97 24.20 -8.92
CA THR A 86 -0.08 23.32 -8.15
C THR A 86 -0.83 22.08 -7.65
N PHE A 87 -2.12 22.19 -7.34
CA PHE A 87 -2.93 21.02 -6.97
C PHE A 87 -3.01 20.01 -8.11
N TRP A 88 -3.37 20.45 -9.30
CA TRP A 88 -3.46 19.58 -10.48
C TRP A 88 -2.14 18.95 -10.85
N LYS A 89 -1.05 19.71 -10.73
CA LYS A 89 0.30 19.19 -10.93
C LYS A 89 0.66 18.13 -9.88
N SER A 90 0.39 18.39 -8.61
CA SER A 90 0.62 17.43 -7.50
C SER A 90 -0.23 16.18 -7.64
N LEU A 91 -1.48 16.30 -8.10
CA LEU A 91 -2.34 15.17 -8.41
C LEU A 91 -1.79 14.36 -9.59
N GLY A 92 -1.38 15.04 -10.66
CA GLY A 92 -0.74 14.40 -11.82
C GLY A 92 0.52 13.62 -11.44
N ASN A 93 1.41 14.21 -10.63
CA ASN A 93 2.61 13.55 -10.12
C ASN A 93 2.27 12.33 -9.25
N THR A 94 1.26 12.45 -8.38
CA THR A 94 0.82 11.34 -7.52
C THR A 94 0.28 10.18 -8.35
N VAL A 95 -0.54 10.47 -9.35
CA VAL A 95 -1.09 9.46 -10.26
C VAL A 95 0.02 8.84 -11.12
N LEU A 96 0.91 9.66 -11.70
CA LEU A 96 2.04 9.16 -12.49
C LEU A 96 2.95 8.25 -11.66
N PHE A 97 3.28 8.66 -10.42
CA PHE A 97 4.04 7.83 -9.51
C PHE A 97 3.34 6.49 -9.28
N ALA A 98 2.04 6.50 -8.97
CA ALA A 98 1.27 5.28 -8.71
C ALA A 98 1.20 4.37 -9.94
N VAL A 99 0.91 4.92 -11.12
CA VAL A 99 0.78 4.15 -12.38
C VAL A 99 2.11 3.49 -12.76
N VAL A 100 3.23 4.13 -12.47
CA VAL A 100 4.56 3.57 -12.79
C VAL A 100 5.03 2.58 -11.72
N ILE A 101 4.91 2.95 -10.44
CA ILE A 101 5.46 2.12 -9.37
C ILE A 101 4.68 0.82 -9.16
N VAL A 102 3.34 0.85 -9.26
CA VAL A 102 2.50 -0.32 -8.97
C VAL A 102 2.86 -1.52 -9.85
N PRO A 103 2.90 -1.41 -11.19
CA PRO A 103 3.25 -2.55 -12.02
C PRO A 103 4.74 -2.94 -11.93
N ILE A 104 5.65 -1.96 -11.90
CA ILE A 104 7.09 -2.24 -11.92
C ILE A 104 7.52 -2.88 -10.60
N GLN A 105 7.14 -2.32 -9.47
CA GLN A 105 7.47 -2.87 -8.15
C GLN A 105 6.86 -4.27 -7.94
N SER A 106 5.62 -4.48 -8.38
CA SER A 106 4.97 -5.78 -8.33
C SER A 106 5.70 -6.82 -9.19
N ALA A 107 6.08 -6.45 -10.42
CA ALA A 107 6.82 -7.33 -11.33
C ALA A 107 8.23 -7.67 -10.81
N VAL A 108 8.97 -6.67 -10.30
CA VAL A 108 10.29 -6.88 -9.68
C VAL A 108 10.19 -7.80 -8.47
N ALA A 109 9.23 -7.56 -7.58
CA ALA A 109 9.01 -8.37 -6.39
C ALA A 109 8.60 -9.81 -6.74
N LEU A 110 7.74 -10.01 -7.74
CA LEU A 110 7.37 -11.34 -8.24
C LEU A 110 8.58 -12.06 -8.85
N GLY A 111 9.38 -11.37 -9.68
CA GLY A 111 10.59 -11.92 -10.26
C GLY A 111 11.56 -12.40 -9.18
N LEU A 112 11.81 -11.60 -8.16
CA LEU A 112 12.63 -11.98 -7.00
C LEU A 112 12.02 -13.15 -6.23
N ALA A 113 10.70 -13.18 -6.03
CA ALA A 113 10.02 -14.28 -5.35
C ALA A 113 10.16 -15.61 -6.11
N VAL A 114 10.00 -15.59 -7.43
CA VAL A 114 10.19 -16.78 -8.29
C VAL A 114 11.64 -17.28 -8.24
N LEU A 115 12.62 -16.37 -8.28
CA LEU A 115 14.04 -16.73 -8.15
C LEU A 115 14.36 -17.40 -6.81
N ILE A 116 13.76 -16.89 -5.72
CA ILE A 116 14.01 -17.38 -4.35
C ILE A 116 13.16 -18.61 -4.01
N ASN A 117 12.09 -18.88 -4.77
CA ASN A 117 11.24 -20.06 -4.55
C ASN A 117 11.93 -21.39 -4.90
N THR A 118 13.15 -21.35 -5.41
CA THR A 118 13.96 -22.52 -5.71
C THR A 118 14.68 -23.06 -4.46
N ARG A 119 14.98 -24.37 -4.42
CA ARG A 119 15.75 -25.01 -3.33
C ARG A 119 17.25 -24.70 -3.42
N MET A 120 17.61 -23.39 -3.53
CA MET A 120 19.02 -22.99 -3.61
C MET A 120 19.67 -22.89 -2.23
N ARG A 121 20.94 -23.27 -2.11
CA ARG A 121 21.75 -22.99 -0.91
C ARG A 121 21.90 -21.48 -0.76
N GLY A 122 21.65 -20.95 0.46
CA GLY A 122 21.78 -19.51 0.74
C GLY A 122 20.52 -18.66 0.54
N VAL A 123 19.37 -19.25 0.19
CA VAL A 123 18.07 -18.54 0.02
C VAL A 123 17.76 -17.60 1.20
N ASN A 124 18.03 -18.03 2.43
CA ASN A 124 17.76 -17.21 3.62
C ASN A 124 18.66 -15.96 3.66
N PHE A 125 19.89 -16.03 3.20
CA PHE A 125 20.76 -14.86 3.08
C PHE A 125 20.18 -13.84 2.09
N PHE A 126 19.79 -14.27 0.90
CA PHE A 126 19.15 -13.37 -0.08
C PHE A 126 17.84 -12.76 0.45
N ARG A 127 17.00 -13.54 1.13
CA ARG A 127 15.79 -13.02 1.80
C ARG A 127 16.12 -11.90 2.79
N THR A 128 17.14 -12.10 3.62
CA THR A 128 17.58 -11.09 4.60
C THR A 128 18.09 -9.83 3.90
N VAL A 129 18.94 -9.96 2.88
CA VAL A 129 19.49 -8.81 2.14
C VAL A 129 18.41 -7.98 1.46
N TYR A 130 17.46 -8.62 0.78
CA TYR A 130 16.36 -7.90 0.13
C TYR A 130 15.33 -7.33 1.12
N PHE A 131 15.22 -7.92 2.31
CA PHE A 131 14.31 -7.42 3.34
C PHE A 131 14.91 -6.30 4.20
N LEU A 132 16.23 -6.19 4.26
CA LEU A 132 16.94 -5.21 5.08
C LEU A 132 16.51 -3.75 4.83
N PRO A 133 16.33 -3.28 3.57
CA PRO A 133 15.85 -1.93 3.30
C PRO A 133 14.46 -1.63 3.90
N VAL A 134 13.61 -2.64 4.01
CA VAL A 134 12.23 -2.49 4.53
C VAL A 134 12.22 -2.17 6.02
N VAL A 135 13.17 -2.73 6.78
CA VAL A 135 13.28 -2.53 8.24
C VAL A 135 13.93 -1.20 8.58
N THR A 136 14.62 -0.59 7.62
CA THR A 136 15.32 0.67 7.82
C THR A 136 14.33 1.84 7.76
N SER A 137 14.54 2.86 8.61
CA SER A 137 13.72 4.07 8.59
C SER A 137 13.72 4.71 7.19
N MET A 138 12.52 5.05 6.68
CA MET A 138 12.36 5.72 5.38
C MET A 138 13.12 7.05 5.31
N VAL A 139 13.24 7.77 6.41
CA VAL A 139 14.02 9.03 6.48
C VAL A 139 15.50 8.75 6.23
N VAL A 140 16.05 7.74 6.88
CA VAL A 140 17.48 7.35 6.72
C VAL A 140 17.73 6.87 5.29
N VAL A 141 16.85 6.03 4.75
CA VAL A 141 16.94 5.56 3.37
C VAL A 141 16.89 6.73 2.39
N SER A 142 15.95 7.67 2.58
CA SER A 142 15.85 8.87 1.74
C SER A 142 17.11 9.72 1.77
N MET A 143 17.72 9.91 2.95
CA MET A 143 18.98 10.64 3.09
C MET A 143 20.14 9.93 2.38
N LEU A 144 20.27 8.60 2.54
CA LEU A 144 21.29 7.82 1.85
C LEU A 144 21.17 7.96 0.33
N TRP A 145 19.96 7.80 -0.21
CA TRP A 145 19.74 7.93 -1.64
C TRP A 145 19.93 9.37 -2.15
N MET A 146 19.59 10.39 -1.33
CA MET A 146 19.89 11.78 -1.66
C MET A 146 21.40 12.01 -1.85
N PHE A 147 22.26 11.42 -1.00
CA PHE A 147 23.72 11.47 -1.19
C PHE A 147 24.18 10.67 -2.43
N MET A 148 23.57 9.50 -2.68
CA MET A 148 23.92 8.68 -3.85
C MET A 148 23.54 9.34 -5.18
N TYR A 149 22.48 10.17 -5.18
CA TYR A 149 21.98 10.89 -6.35
C TYR A 149 22.67 12.25 -6.60
N GLN A 150 23.59 12.68 -5.74
CA GLN A 150 24.34 13.91 -5.98
C GLN A 150 25.11 13.84 -7.32
N PRO A 151 25.40 14.99 -7.98
CA PRO A 151 26.16 15.00 -9.22
C PRO A 151 27.49 14.22 -9.15
N ASN A 152 28.19 14.31 -8.01
CA ASN A 152 29.42 13.58 -7.72
C ASN A 152 29.16 12.34 -6.84
N GLY A 153 27.91 11.88 -6.73
CA GLY A 153 27.52 10.75 -5.91
C GLY A 153 27.83 9.41 -6.55
N LEU A 154 27.60 8.35 -5.77
CA LEU A 154 27.94 6.97 -6.14
C LEU A 154 27.31 6.54 -7.48
N ILE A 155 26.06 6.91 -7.74
CA ILE A 155 25.34 6.47 -8.95
C ILE A 155 25.98 7.08 -10.19
N ASN A 156 26.26 8.38 -10.19
CA ASN A 156 26.94 9.04 -11.31
C ASN A 156 28.40 8.57 -11.47
N ALA A 157 29.10 8.28 -10.37
CA ALA A 157 30.44 7.69 -10.42
C ALA A 157 30.44 6.29 -11.06
N LEU A 158 29.41 5.46 -10.81
CA LEU A 158 29.26 4.16 -11.44
C LEU A 158 28.90 4.27 -12.93
N LEU A 159 28.00 5.21 -13.29
CA LEU A 159 27.63 5.48 -14.69
C LEU A 159 28.85 5.99 -15.49
N ALA A 160 29.66 6.86 -14.91
CA ALA A 160 30.89 7.35 -15.55
C ALA A 160 31.90 6.23 -15.87
N LYS A 161 31.98 5.17 -15.03
CA LYS A 161 32.85 4.01 -15.31
C LYS A 161 32.48 3.24 -16.57
N VAL A 162 31.20 3.28 -16.96
CA VAL A 162 30.70 2.65 -18.20
C VAL A 162 30.55 3.68 -19.33
N GLY A 163 31.13 4.87 -19.18
CA GLY A 163 31.14 5.93 -20.21
C GLY A 163 29.84 6.72 -20.33
N VAL A 164 28.92 6.60 -19.36
CA VAL A 164 27.65 7.32 -19.36
C VAL A 164 27.72 8.50 -18.39
N GLN A 165 27.43 9.70 -18.89
CA GLN A 165 27.23 10.87 -18.01
C GLN A 165 25.85 10.78 -17.39
N GLY A 166 25.83 10.66 -16.06
CA GLY A 166 24.56 10.63 -15.31
C GLY A 166 23.91 12.02 -15.27
N PRO A 167 22.57 12.07 -15.19
CA PRO A 167 21.85 13.34 -15.08
C PRO A 167 21.97 13.93 -13.67
N ASP A 168 21.47 15.16 -13.51
CA ASP A 168 21.15 15.69 -12.19
C ASP A 168 19.83 15.06 -11.71
N TRP A 169 19.96 13.96 -10.96
CA TRP A 169 18.83 13.13 -10.55
C TRP A 169 17.74 13.86 -9.78
N LEU A 170 18.10 14.84 -8.96
CA LEU A 170 17.15 15.53 -8.08
C LEU A 170 16.94 16.99 -8.47
N GLY A 171 17.83 17.58 -9.26
CA GLY A 171 17.75 18.97 -9.71
C GLY A 171 17.06 19.15 -11.07
N ASP A 172 16.90 18.09 -11.87
CA ASP A 172 16.20 18.13 -13.15
C ASP A 172 14.73 17.67 -12.99
N PRO A 173 13.74 18.47 -13.42
CA PRO A 173 12.32 18.11 -13.33
C PRO A 173 11.92 16.79 -13.99
N HIS A 174 12.65 16.35 -15.03
CA HIS A 174 12.36 15.13 -15.76
C HIS A 174 12.86 13.88 -15.03
N TRP A 175 13.93 14.03 -14.25
CA TRP A 175 14.57 12.90 -13.55
C TRP A 175 14.14 12.76 -12.09
N ALA A 176 13.72 13.84 -11.44
CA ALA A 176 13.48 13.87 -10.01
C ALA A 176 12.39 12.87 -9.57
N LEU A 177 11.26 12.80 -10.28
CA LEU A 177 10.20 11.84 -9.95
C LEU A 177 10.63 10.38 -10.21
N LEU A 178 11.39 10.15 -11.28
CA LEU A 178 11.95 8.82 -11.59
C LEU A 178 12.93 8.37 -10.52
N ALA A 179 13.78 9.27 -10.03
CA ALA A 179 14.71 8.98 -8.93
C ALA A 179 13.96 8.52 -7.66
N LEU A 180 12.86 9.19 -7.32
CA LEU A 180 11.98 8.79 -6.20
C LEU A 180 11.35 7.41 -6.45
N ILE A 181 10.90 7.11 -7.68
CA ILE A 181 10.33 5.81 -8.05
C ILE A 181 11.37 4.70 -7.89
N LEU A 182 12.59 4.88 -8.42
CA LEU A 182 13.65 3.87 -8.34
C LEU A 182 14.03 3.54 -6.90
N MET A 183 14.21 4.58 -6.08
CA MET A 183 14.48 4.41 -4.65
C MET A 183 13.34 3.67 -3.95
N SER A 184 12.09 4.04 -4.21
CA SER A 184 10.92 3.46 -3.56
C SER A 184 10.73 1.98 -3.96
N ILE A 185 10.98 1.62 -5.23
CA ILE A 185 10.97 0.23 -5.69
C ILE A 185 12.02 -0.57 -4.92
N TRP A 186 13.27 -0.08 -4.87
CA TRP A 186 14.36 -0.77 -4.17
C TRP A 186 14.03 -0.96 -2.69
N GLN A 187 13.50 0.06 -2.03
CA GLN A 187 13.20 0.02 -0.60
C GLN A 187 12.10 -1.00 -0.26
N ALA A 188 11.05 -1.09 -1.07
CA ALA A 188 9.86 -1.87 -0.72
C ALA A 188 9.74 -3.22 -1.46
N CYS A 189 10.59 -3.49 -2.47
CA CYS A 189 10.49 -4.74 -3.24
C CYS A 189 10.64 -6.00 -2.37
N GLY A 190 11.48 -5.97 -1.33
CA GLY A 190 11.68 -7.09 -0.42
C GLY A 190 10.44 -7.48 0.37
N PHE A 191 9.65 -6.51 0.80
CA PHE A 191 8.37 -6.76 1.49
C PHE A 191 7.38 -7.49 0.57
N HIS A 192 7.17 -6.96 -0.63
CA HIS A 192 6.24 -7.57 -1.59
C HIS A 192 6.77 -8.90 -2.15
N MET A 193 8.09 -9.07 -2.25
CA MET A 193 8.72 -10.35 -2.58
C MET A 193 8.32 -11.46 -1.58
N VAL A 194 8.34 -11.19 -0.28
CA VAL A 194 7.95 -12.16 0.75
C VAL A 194 6.47 -12.53 0.63
N ILE A 195 5.60 -11.57 0.33
CA ILE A 195 4.18 -11.82 0.12
C ILE A 195 3.95 -12.67 -1.13
N TRP A 196 4.62 -12.35 -2.26
CA TRP A 196 4.57 -13.16 -3.47
C TRP A 196 5.08 -14.59 -3.22
N LEU A 197 6.17 -14.73 -2.49
CA LEU A 197 6.74 -16.03 -2.14
C LEU A 197 5.77 -16.87 -1.29
N SER A 198 5.10 -16.24 -0.33
CA SER A 198 4.06 -16.92 0.46
C SER A 198 2.92 -17.41 -0.44
N GLY A 199 2.46 -16.58 -1.40
CA GLY A 199 1.46 -16.99 -2.39
C GLY A 199 1.93 -18.14 -3.29
N LEU A 200 3.19 -18.12 -3.76
CA LEU A 200 3.76 -19.21 -4.56
C LEU A 200 3.76 -20.55 -3.79
N GLN A 201 4.00 -20.50 -2.49
CA GLN A 201 4.04 -21.70 -1.63
C GLN A 201 2.67 -22.27 -1.31
N THR A 202 1.57 -21.56 -1.58
CA THR A 202 0.20 -22.10 -1.40
C THR A 202 -0.27 -22.92 -2.60
N ILE A 203 0.42 -22.85 -3.75
CA ILE A 203 0.04 -23.58 -4.97
C ILE A 203 0.46 -25.05 -4.79
N PRO A 204 -0.48 -26.03 -4.92
CA PRO A 204 -0.15 -27.44 -4.78
C PRO A 204 0.86 -27.91 -5.83
N GLY A 205 1.88 -28.65 -5.38
CA GLY A 205 2.93 -29.21 -6.27
C GLY A 205 2.39 -30.15 -7.32
N GLU A 206 1.32 -30.88 -7.01
CA GLU A 206 0.62 -31.81 -7.92
C GLU A 206 0.19 -31.16 -9.24
N LEU A 207 -0.19 -29.86 -9.21
CA LEU A 207 -0.55 -29.11 -10.42
C LEU A 207 0.64 -28.94 -11.39
N TYR A 208 1.84 -28.75 -10.85
CA TYR A 208 3.07 -28.64 -11.65
C TYR A 208 3.49 -30.01 -12.20
N GLU A 209 3.31 -31.08 -11.42
CA GLU A 209 3.58 -32.45 -11.85
C GLU A 209 2.64 -32.87 -12.98
N ALA A 210 1.33 -32.61 -12.84
CA ALA A 210 0.35 -32.89 -13.89
C ALA A 210 0.67 -32.09 -15.17
N ALA A 211 0.93 -30.79 -15.07
CA ALA A 211 1.32 -29.98 -16.23
C ALA A 211 2.62 -30.47 -16.89
N SER A 212 3.56 -31.00 -16.11
CA SER A 212 4.80 -31.59 -16.64
C SER A 212 4.55 -32.90 -17.39
N LEU A 213 3.63 -33.73 -16.93
CA LEU A 213 3.19 -34.97 -17.62
C LEU A 213 2.49 -34.65 -18.95
N ASP A 214 1.75 -33.54 -18.99
CA ASP A 214 1.12 -33.02 -20.23
C ASP A 214 2.13 -32.34 -21.19
N GLY A 215 3.43 -32.32 -20.84
CA GLY A 215 4.48 -31.72 -21.69
C GLY A 215 4.54 -30.19 -21.65
N ALA A 216 3.91 -29.53 -20.65
CA ALA A 216 3.91 -28.08 -20.54
C ALA A 216 5.31 -27.52 -20.24
N SER A 217 5.76 -26.54 -21.03
CA SER A 217 6.98 -25.78 -20.80
C SER A 217 6.89 -24.94 -19.52
N ARG A 218 8.02 -24.47 -18.98
CA ARG A 218 8.07 -23.61 -17.77
C ARG A 218 7.21 -22.35 -17.92
N TRP A 219 7.17 -21.76 -19.12
CA TRP A 219 6.34 -20.59 -19.40
C TRP A 219 4.84 -20.93 -19.40
N GLN A 220 4.48 -22.08 -19.96
CA GLN A 220 3.09 -22.58 -19.92
C GLN A 220 2.66 -22.90 -18.48
N GLN A 221 3.51 -23.53 -17.67
CA GLN A 221 3.27 -23.74 -16.23
C GLN A 221 3.10 -22.41 -15.51
N PHE A 222 3.95 -21.42 -15.79
CA PHE A 222 3.78 -20.09 -15.20
C PHE A 222 2.44 -19.45 -15.59
N ALA A 223 2.09 -19.46 -16.85
CA ALA A 223 0.89 -18.79 -17.36
C ALA A 223 -0.43 -19.48 -16.92
N HIS A 224 -0.44 -20.83 -16.85
CA HIS A 224 -1.66 -21.59 -16.62
C HIS A 224 -1.80 -22.18 -15.20
N VAL A 225 -0.72 -22.30 -14.45
CA VAL A 225 -0.72 -22.82 -13.08
C VAL A 225 -0.37 -21.72 -12.08
N THR A 226 0.83 -21.11 -12.27
CA THR A 226 1.36 -20.15 -11.29
C THR A 226 0.54 -18.86 -11.25
N TRP A 227 0.34 -18.22 -12.40
CA TRP A 227 -0.34 -16.93 -12.47
C TRP A 227 -1.80 -16.97 -11.99
N PRO A 228 -2.63 -17.96 -12.40
CA PRO A 228 -3.97 -18.12 -11.84
C PRO A 228 -3.97 -18.40 -10.34
N GLY A 229 -3.04 -19.25 -9.87
CA GLY A 229 -2.90 -19.57 -8.44
C GLY A 229 -2.48 -18.36 -7.58
N LEU A 230 -1.80 -17.39 -8.17
CA LEU A 230 -1.37 -16.15 -7.49
C LEU A 230 -2.41 -15.03 -7.52
N ARG A 231 -3.56 -15.21 -8.16
CA ARG A 231 -4.53 -14.12 -8.39
C ARG A 231 -4.90 -13.36 -7.11
N GLN A 232 -5.22 -14.05 -6.02
CA GLN A 232 -5.59 -13.41 -4.76
C GLN A 232 -4.41 -12.65 -4.15
N THR A 233 -3.21 -13.23 -4.20
CA THR A 233 -1.97 -12.57 -3.76
C THR A 233 -1.66 -11.34 -4.59
N ALA A 234 -1.84 -11.42 -5.93
CA ALA A 234 -1.67 -10.30 -6.85
C ALA A 234 -2.60 -9.13 -6.49
N ILE A 235 -3.89 -9.41 -6.28
CA ILE A 235 -4.88 -8.40 -5.89
C ILE A 235 -4.45 -7.70 -4.60
N PHE A 236 -4.07 -8.46 -3.58
CA PHE A 236 -3.62 -7.91 -2.30
C PHE A 236 -2.39 -7.02 -2.46
N ILE A 237 -1.38 -7.46 -3.23
CA ILE A 237 -0.15 -6.70 -3.50
C ILE A 237 -0.46 -5.41 -4.27
N LEU A 238 -1.26 -5.49 -5.33
CA LEU A 238 -1.62 -4.31 -6.12
C LEU A 238 -2.34 -3.26 -5.27
N ILE A 239 -3.27 -3.67 -4.40
CA ILE A 239 -3.97 -2.76 -3.50
C ILE A 239 -2.99 -2.13 -2.49
N THR A 240 -2.12 -2.92 -1.88
CA THR A 240 -1.17 -2.41 -0.87
C THR A 240 -0.13 -1.47 -1.48
N ILE A 241 0.41 -1.77 -2.66
CA ILE A 241 1.33 -0.86 -3.36
C ILE A 241 0.60 0.43 -3.75
N THR A 242 -0.66 0.34 -4.22
CA THR A 242 -1.44 1.54 -4.58
C THR A 242 -1.66 2.44 -3.38
N ILE A 243 -2.08 1.91 -2.23
CA ILE A 243 -2.25 2.69 -1.00
C ILE A 243 -0.93 3.36 -0.59
N ALA A 244 0.18 2.63 -0.64
CA ALA A 244 1.51 3.17 -0.33
C ALA A 244 1.92 4.28 -1.31
N ALA A 245 1.64 4.11 -2.61
CA ALA A 245 1.96 5.09 -3.66
C ALA A 245 1.19 6.41 -3.47
N PHE A 246 -0.09 6.33 -3.14
CA PHE A 246 -0.89 7.53 -2.83
C PHE A 246 -0.46 8.21 -1.52
N SER A 247 0.17 7.49 -0.59
CA SER A 247 0.66 8.01 0.69
C SER A 247 2.09 8.57 0.61
N LEU A 248 2.64 8.78 -0.60
CA LEU A 248 4.00 9.25 -0.82
C LEU A 248 4.21 10.65 -0.24
N PHE A 249 4.99 10.74 0.84
CA PHE A 249 5.32 11.99 1.54
C PHE A 249 6.80 12.06 1.95
N THR A 250 7.29 11.09 2.72
CA THR A 250 8.60 11.16 3.38
C THR A 250 9.74 11.35 2.39
N GLN A 251 9.74 10.58 1.30
CA GLN A 251 10.74 10.65 0.24
C GLN A 251 10.76 12.03 -0.42
N VAL A 252 9.56 12.53 -0.79
CA VAL A 252 9.41 13.86 -1.38
C VAL A 252 9.91 14.93 -0.41
N ASN A 253 9.49 14.85 0.85
CA ASN A 253 9.84 15.85 1.86
C ASN A 253 11.35 15.90 2.17
N ILE A 254 12.04 14.76 2.16
CA ILE A 254 13.47 14.68 2.49
C ILE A 254 14.35 14.95 1.27
N MET A 255 14.03 14.36 0.10
CA MET A 255 14.95 14.36 -1.04
C MET A 255 14.80 15.57 -1.94
N THR A 256 13.58 16.06 -2.16
CA THR A 256 13.29 17.08 -3.18
C THR A 256 12.50 18.28 -2.65
N GLN A 257 11.82 18.15 -1.52
CA GLN A 257 10.89 19.15 -0.98
C GLN A 257 9.83 19.60 -2.02
N GLY A 258 9.39 18.64 -2.86
CA GLY A 258 8.44 18.89 -3.95
C GLY A 258 9.05 19.41 -5.24
N GLY A 259 10.34 19.82 -5.23
CA GLY A 259 11.06 20.39 -6.37
C GLY A 259 11.65 19.34 -7.33
N PRO A 260 12.35 19.84 -8.35
CA PRO A 260 12.36 21.22 -8.84
C PRO A 260 11.04 21.59 -9.53
N LEU A 261 10.62 22.84 -9.44
CA LEU A 261 9.42 23.37 -10.11
C LEU A 261 8.14 22.54 -9.83
N ASP A 262 7.95 22.06 -8.60
CA ASP A 262 6.85 21.17 -8.17
C ASP A 262 6.75 19.84 -8.96
N SER A 263 7.83 19.38 -9.63
CA SER A 263 7.84 18.16 -10.45
C SER A 263 7.71 16.87 -9.61
N THR A 264 7.98 16.94 -8.32
CA THR A 264 7.84 15.81 -7.39
C THR A 264 6.80 16.07 -6.29
N SER A 265 6.17 17.26 -6.31
CA SER A 265 5.11 17.59 -5.35
C SER A 265 3.97 16.59 -5.48
N THR A 266 3.58 15.96 -4.37
CA THR A 266 2.42 15.07 -4.26
C THR A 266 1.29 15.76 -3.50
N VAL A 267 0.06 15.24 -3.61
CA VAL A 267 -1.08 15.84 -2.91
C VAL A 267 -0.89 15.79 -1.39
N VAL A 268 -0.32 14.70 -0.86
CA VAL A 268 -0.02 14.58 0.57
C VAL A 268 1.05 15.58 1.00
N PHE A 269 2.12 15.73 0.20
CA PHE A 269 3.15 16.73 0.47
C PHE A 269 2.57 18.15 0.46
N MET A 270 1.74 18.48 -0.54
CA MET A 270 1.06 19.77 -0.63
C MET A 270 0.16 20.03 0.59
N ALA A 271 -0.63 19.04 1.03
CA ALA A 271 -1.49 19.17 2.20
C ALA A 271 -0.69 19.46 3.48
N VAL A 272 0.38 18.69 3.72
CA VAL A 272 1.27 18.87 4.88
C VAL A 272 1.96 20.24 4.84
N ARG A 273 2.54 20.62 3.70
CA ARG A 273 3.20 21.93 3.52
C ARG A 273 2.21 23.08 3.78
N THR A 274 1.01 22.99 3.23
CA THR A 274 -0.03 24.02 3.40
C THR A 274 -0.50 24.12 4.85
N GLY A 275 -0.74 22.98 5.52
CA GLY A 275 -1.24 22.95 6.90
C GLY A 275 -0.21 23.40 7.93
N PHE A 276 1.02 22.91 7.83
CA PHE A 276 2.04 23.11 8.87
C PHE A 276 3.02 24.24 8.54
N GLN A 277 3.50 24.35 7.31
CA GLN A 277 4.47 25.39 6.95
C GLN A 277 3.79 26.72 6.61
N GLN A 278 2.69 26.68 5.85
CA GLN A 278 1.89 27.86 5.51
C GLN A 278 0.81 28.18 6.54
N GLN A 279 0.64 27.32 7.55
CA GLN A 279 -0.31 27.47 8.66
C GLN A 279 -1.79 27.60 8.23
N GLN A 280 -2.14 27.19 7.00
CA GLN A 280 -3.49 27.24 6.45
C GLN A 280 -4.25 25.92 6.70
N THR A 281 -4.61 25.65 7.95
CA THR A 281 -5.18 24.36 8.36
C THR A 281 -6.52 24.07 7.67
N GLY A 282 -7.39 25.07 7.51
CA GLY A 282 -8.67 24.91 6.81
C GLY A 282 -8.48 24.51 5.34
N TYR A 283 -7.58 25.19 4.63
CA TYR A 283 -7.27 24.86 3.23
C TYR A 283 -6.58 23.48 3.08
N ALA A 284 -5.65 23.16 3.96
CA ALA A 284 -5.01 21.85 4.01
C ALA A 284 -6.03 20.72 4.28
N SER A 285 -7.03 20.98 5.12
CA SER A 285 -8.14 20.05 5.39
C SER A 285 -9.00 19.82 4.14
N ALA A 286 -9.26 20.87 3.34
CA ALA A 286 -9.97 20.73 2.08
C ALA A 286 -9.17 19.90 1.05
N ILE A 287 -7.85 20.12 0.93
CA ILE A 287 -6.95 19.30 0.10
C ILE A 287 -7.05 17.83 0.53
N SER A 288 -6.93 17.56 1.84
CA SER A 288 -6.97 16.21 2.40
C SER A 288 -8.30 15.52 2.17
N LEU A 289 -9.41 16.25 2.29
CA LEU A 289 -10.77 15.72 2.08
C LEU A 289 -11.00 15.34 0.61
N VAL A 290 -10.63 16.22 -0.34
CA VAL A 290 -10.74 15.91 -1.78
C VAL A 290 -9.84 14.71 -2.13
N PHE A 291 -8.64 14.67 -1.61
CA PHE A 291 -7.72 13.57 -1.84
C PHE A 291 -8.25 12.25 -1.25
N PHE A 292 -8.83 12.28 -0.06
CA PHE A 292 -9.49 11.11 0.54
C PHE A 292 -10.59 10.56 -0.37
N VAL A 293 -11.44 11.42 -0.95
CA VAL A 293 -12.49 11.00 -1.90
C VAL A 293 -11.88 10.36 -3.13
N ILE A 294 -10.79 10.92 -3.68
CA ILE A 294 -10.07 10.36 -4.85
C ILE A 294 -9.52 8.96 -4.51
N VAL A 295 -8.82 8.81 -3.39
CA VAL A 295 -8.23 7.53 -2.97
C VAL A 295 -9.32 6.50 -2.70
N LEU A 296 -10.43 6.90 -2.08
CA LEU A 296 -11.58 6.04 -1.86
C LEU A 296 -12.18 5.56 -3.18
N ALA A 297 -12.36 6.46 -4.16
CA ALA A 297 -12.86 6.11 -5.48
C ALA A 297 -11.92 5.12 -6.20
N VAL A 298 -10.61 5.36 -6.19
CA VAL A 298 -9.61 4.45 -6.75
C VAL A 298 -9.67 3.07 -6.08
N SER A 299 -9.75 3.02 -4.75
CA SER A 299 -9.84 1.77 -3.99
C SER A 299 -11.12 0.99 -4.29
N LEU A 300 -12.25 1.69 -4.43
CA LEU A 300 -13.53 1.06 -4.80
C LEU A 300 -13.50 0.52 -6.24
N ILE A 301 -12.91 1.27 -7.18
CA ILE A 301 -12.72 0.83 -8.57
C ILE A 301 -11.81 -0.42 -8.60
N GLN A 302 -10.68 -0.40 -7.91
CA GLN A 302 -9.80 -1.57 -7.81
C GLN A 302 -10.55 -2.78 -7.26
N ARG A 303 -11.29 -2.61 -6.17
CA ARG A 303 -12.10 -3.68 -5.57
C ARG A 303 -13.15 -4.22 -6.53
N TYR A 304 -13.81 -3.34 -7.29
CA TYR A 304 -14.81 -3.75 -8.28
C TYR A 304 -14.18 -4.55 -9.43
N LEU A 305 -13.04 -4.09 -9.96
CA LEU A 305 -12.33 -4.75 -11.06
C LEU A 305 -11.72 -6.10 -10.65
N THR A 306 -11.35 -6.23 -9.37
CA THR A 306 -10.70 -7.45 -8.85
C THR A 306 -11.68 -8.43 -8.18
N ARG A 307 -12.97 -8.06 -8.08
CA ARG A 307 -14.00 -8.90 -7.50
C ARG A 307 -14.14 -10.20 -8.33
N ASP A 308 -14.08 -11.34 -7.65
CA ASP A 308 -14.26 -12.65 -8.29
C ASP A 308 -15.66 -12.76 -8.90
N LYS A 309 -15.72 -12.99 -10.20
CA LYS A 309 -16.96 -13.33 -10.90
C LYS A 309 -17.46 -14.76 -10.57
N GLU A 310 -16.76 -15.48 -9.68
CA GLU A 310 -17.03 -16.86 -9.35
C GLU A 310 -17.92 -17.08 -8.11
N ALA A 311 -18.36 -15.99 -7.44
CA ALA A 311 -19.35 -16.11 -6.35
C ALA A 311 -20.77 -16.43 -6.85
N GLY A 312 -20.92 -16.86 -8.08
CA GLY A 312 -22.19 -17.16 -8.76
C GLY A 312 -22.21 -18.48 -9.54
N ARG A 313 -21.31 -19.44 -9.22
CA ARG A 313 -21.42 -20.81 -9.72
C ARG A 313 -21.37 -21.83 -8.60
#